data_d9459cbcbc8b6a3457f2018c74cbcd7f
#
_entry.id   d9459cbcbc8b6a3457f2018c74cbcd7f
#
_cell.length_a   1.000
_cell.length_b   1.000
_cell.length_c   1.000
_cell.angle_alpha   90.00
_cell.angle_beta   90.00
_cell.angle_gamma   90.00
#
_symmetry.space_group_name_H-M   'P 1'
#
loop_
_entity.id
_entity.type
_entity.pdbx_description
1 polymer ?
#
loop_
_entity_poly.entity_id
_entity_poly.type
_entity_poly.pdbx_seq_one_letter_code
_entity_poly.pdbx_strand_id
1 'polypeptide(L)'
;MPVAAQKTDIPELSTSVLPGYVIGAMSFIKHLRIKRAYEEPAHDDGVRILVDRLWPRGLSKPRARVDLWLKDLAPSSPLRRWFNHDPARWAEFRRRYARELDAKDRAIAALRGAVRRGRVTLLFSASDPEHNNAVALHAYLARRRTV
;
A
#
# COMPACT_ATOMS: atom_id res chain seq x y z
N MET A 1 9.71 -22.53 18.31
CA MET A 1 9.81 -22.57 18.54
C MET A 1 9.82 -22.23 18.41
N PRO A 2 9.66 -22.03 18.01
CA PRO A 2 9.65 -21.78 18.17
C PRO A 2 9.70 -21.31 17.92
N VAL A 3 9.43 -21.05 17.57
CA VAL A 3 9.56 -20.87 17.58
C VAL A 3 9.63 -20.36 17.49
N ALA A 4 9.56 -20.12 17.45
CA ALA A 4 9.78 -20.00 17.62
C ALA A 4 9.92 -19.49 17.50
N ALA A 5 9.77 -19.09 17.35
CA ALA A 5 9.99 -19.05 17.54
C ALA A 5 10.20 -18.51 17.48
N GLN A 6 9.98 -18.00 17.31
CA GLN A 6 10.24 -17.99 17.57
C GLN A 6 10.44 -17.64 17.24
N LYS A 7 10.28 -17.13 16.96
CA LYS A 7 10.44 -17.14 17.03
C LYS A 7 10.69 -17.01 16.53
N THR A 8 10.57 -16.64 16.18
CA THR A 8 10.79 -16.84 16.01
C THR A 8 10.92 -16.88 15.56
N ASP A 9 10.67 -16.58 15.28
CA ASP A 9 10.79 -16.98 15.04
C ASP A 9 10.71 -17.23 14.47
N ILE A 10 10.40 -17.22 14.08
CA ILE A 10 10.28 -17.76 13.81
C ILE A 10 10.35 -18.09 13.35
N PRO A 11 10.17 -18.05 13.11
CA PRO A 11 10.24 -18.60 12.97
C PRO A 11 10.30 -18.78 12.51
N GLU A 12 9.99 -18.90 12.26
CA GLU A 12 10.05 -19.41 11.97
C GLU A 12 9.83 -19.83 11.48
N LEU A 13 9.48 -20.18 11.28
CA LEU A 13 9.30 -20.80 10.96
C LEU A 13 9.14 -21.27 10.47
N SER A 14 8.84 -21.57 10.17
CA SER A 14 8.81 -22.17 9.77
C SER A 14 8.59 -22.55 9.22
N THR A 15 8.24 -22.65 8.86
CA THR A 15 8.23 -23.27 8.33
C THR A 15 8.08 -23.69 7.53
N SER A 16 7.87 -24.11 6.99
CA SER A 16 7.88 -24.57 6.27
C SER A 16 7.88 -24.66 5.26
N VAL A 17 7.77 -25.05 4.59
CA VAL A 17 8.05 -25.07 3.63
C VAL A 17 8.14 -24.28 2.75
N LEU A 18 8.24 -23.96 2.22
CA LEU A 18 8.44 -23.01 1.62
C LEU A 18 8.06 -22.14 2.26
N PRO A 19 8.10 -22.48 2.62
CA PRO A 19 7.64 -21.89 3.61
C PRO A 19 7.82 -20.57 4.06
N GLY A 20 8.76 -20.21 4.51
CA GLY A 20 8.95 -18.97 5.18
C GLY A 20 8.45 -17.75 4.42
N TYR A 21 8.73 -17.70 3.14
CA TYR A 21 8.36 -16.49 2.40
C TYR A 21 6.84 -16.36 2.18
N VAL A 22 6.14 -17.48 2.19
CA VAL A 22 4.69 -17.42 2.14
C VAL A 22 4.13 -16.78 3.40
N ILE A 23 4.69 -17.17 4.54
CA ILE A 23 4.30 -16.58 5.81
C ILE A 23 4.63 -15.10 5.83
N GLY A 24 5.79 -14.75 5.29
CA GLY A 24 6.19 -13.34 5.22
C GLY A 24 5.25 -12.50 4.38
N ALA A 25 4.77 -13.04 3.25
CA ALA A 25 3.84 -12.32 2.40
C ALA A 25 2.53 -12.04 3.12
N MET A 26 2.00 -13.02 3.82
CA MET A 26 0.76 -12.84 4.56
C MET A 26 0.93 -11.85 5.70
N SER A 27 2.06 -11.91 6.40
CA SER A 27 2.34 -10.97 7.47
C SER A 27 2.45 -9.54 6.95
N PHE A 28 3.11 -9.37 5.80
CA PHE A 28 3.23 -8.07 5.16
C PHE A 28 1.86 -7.51 4.81
N ILE A 29 1.00 -8.33 4.20
CA ILE A 29 -0.34 -7.90 3.80
C ILE A 29 -1.17 -7.49 5.00
N LYS A 30 -1.04 -8.19 6.12
CA LYS A 30 -1.78 -7.84 7.33
C LYS A 30 -1.43 -6.46 7.84
N HIS A 31 -0.20 -6.02 7.63
CA HIS A 31 0.25 -4.73 8.11
C HIS A 31 -0.05 -3.60 7.14
N LEU A 32 -0.48 -3.91 5.93
CA LEU A 32 -0.74 -2.90 4.92
C LEU A 32 -2.23 -2.83 4.64
N ARG A 33 -2.84 -1.73 5.03
CA ARG A 33 -4.28 -1.54 4.89
C ARG A 33 -4.58 -0.39 3.95
N ILE A 34 -5.82 -0.31 3.51
CA ILE A 34 -6.30 0.72 2.60
C ILE A 34 -7.54 1.35 3.19
N LYS A 35 -7.64 2.67 3.08
CA LYS A 35 -8.79 3.37 3.64
C LYS A 35 -9.02 4.65 2.84
N ARG A 36 -10.28 5.01 2.67
CA ARG A 36 -10.58 6.27 2.02
C ARG A 36 -10.20 7.42 2.96
N ALA A 37 -9.57 8.45 2.42
CA ALA A 37 -9.06 9.56 3.24
C ALA A 37 -10.16 10.27 4.02
N TYR A 38 -11.40 10.21 3.53
CA TYR A 38 -12.54 10.86 4.17
C TYR A 38 -13.14 10.07 5.33
N GLU A 39 -12.73 8.81 5.51
CA GLU A 39 -13.21 8.03 6.64
C GLU A 39 -12.52 8.50 7.92
N GLU A 40 -13.21 8.33 9.04
CA GLU A 40 -12.65 8.74 10.33
C GLU A 40 -11.32 8.04 10.60
N PRO A 41 -10.30 8.80 11.03
CA PRO A 41 -9.08 8.17 11.50
C PRO A 41 -9.38 7.23 12.66
N ALA A 42 -8.71 6.09 12.68
CA ALA A 42 -8.88 5.12 13.74
C ALA A 42 -7.55 4.88 14.43
N HIS A 43 -7.61 4.55 15.71
CA HIS A 43 -6.42 4.32 16.51
C HIS A 43 -5.52 3.24 15.89
N ASP A 44 -6.12 2.22 15.28
CA ASP A 44 -5.36 1.11 14.73
C ASP A 44 -4.97 1.28 13.27
N ASP A 45 -5.09 2.49 12.72
CA ASP A 45 -4.64 2.75 11.35
C ASP A 45 -3.11 2.68 11.22
N GLY A 46 -2.38 2.89 12.32
CA GLY A 46 -0.94 2.98 12.24
C GLY A 46 -0.51 4.24 11.51
N VAL A 47 0.55 4.14 10.72
CA VAL A 47 1.04 5.27 9.94
C VAL A 47 0.09 5.49 8.76
N ARG A 48 -0.45 6.70 8.66
CA ARG A 48 -1.43 7.04 7.62
C ARG A 48 -0.69 7.75 6.48
N ILE A 49 -0.69 7.14 5.31
CA ILE A 49 0.09 7.61 4.16
C ILE A 49 -0.83 7.91 2.99
N LEU A 50 -0.89 9.18 2.59
CA LEU A 50 -1.66 9.58 1.42
C LEU A 50 -0.85 9.29 0.16
N VAL A 51 -1.46 8.57 -0.78
CA VAL A 51 -0.78 8.17 -2.01
C VAL A 51 -1.41 8.77 -3.26
N ASP A 52 -2.17 9.83 -3.09
CA ASP A 52 -2.72 10.61 -4.20
C ASP A 52 -1.77 11.74 -4.55
N ARG A 53 -1.86 12.21 -5.80
CA ARG A 53 -1.05 13.34 -6.23
C ARG A 53 -1.57 14.66 -5.67
N LEU A 54 -2.89 14.77 -5.51
CA LEU A 54 -3.54 15.99 -5.03
C LEU A 54 -4.12 15.75 -3.63
N TRP A 55 -4.16 16.80 -2.84
CA TRP A 55 -4.80 16.73 -1.52
C TRP A 55 -6.30 16.51 -1.69
N PRO A 56 -6.92 15.67 -0.84
CA PRO A 56 -8.37 15.41 -0.94
C PRO A 56 -9.16 16.70 -0.76
N ARG A 57 -10.05 16.96 -1.70
CA ARG A 57 -10.83 18.18 -1.71
C ARG A 57 -11.70 18.28 -0.47
N GLY A 58 -11.67 19.43 0.17
CA GLY A 58 -12.55 19.71 1.30
C GLY A 58 -12.12 19.08 2.61
N LEU A 59 -10.99 18.40 2.65
CA LEU A 59 -10.53 17.72 3.85
C LEU A 59 -9.41 18.52 4.51
N SER A 60 -9.64 18.98 5.74
CA SER A 60 -8.62 19.73 6.45
C SER A 60 -7.50 18.80 6.93
N LYS A 61 -6.31 19.36 7.09
CA LYS A 61 -5.18 18.57 7.58
C LYS A 61 -5.42 17.98 8.96
N PRO A 62 -5.96 18.73 9.94
CA PRO A 62 -6.25 18.14 11.24
C PRO A 62 -7.21 16.96 11.18
N ARG A 63 -8.20 17.01 10.29
CA ARG A 63 -9.17 15.92 10.18
C ARG A 63 -8.60 14.73 9.45
N ALA A 64 -7.72 14.97 8.46
CA ALA A 64 -7.16 13.89 7.65
C ALA A 64 -6.15 13.06 8.42
N ARG A 65 -5.41 13.67 9.33
CA ARG A 65 -4.38 13.03 10.11
C ARG A 65 -3.42 12.21 9.23
N VAL A 66 -2.97 12.85 8.15
CA VAL A 66 -1.99 12.24 7.27
C VAL A 66 -0.61 12.39 7.88
N ASP A 67 0.07 11.26 8.08
CA ASP A 67 1.43 11.28 8.62
C ASP A 67 2.46 11.55 7.54
N LEU A 68 2.25 10.98 6.35
CA LEU A 68 3.13 11.17 5.21
C LEU A 68 2.29 11.33 3.95
N TRP A 69 2.74 12.21 3.06
CA TRP A 69 2.11 12.38 1.75
C TRP A 69 3.15 12.03 0.71
N LEU A 70 3.01 10.86 0.10
CA LEU A 70 3.96 10.34 -0.87
C LEU A 70 3.44 10.58 -2.28
N LYS A 71 3.49 11.85 -2.73
CA LYS A 71 3.00 12.23 -4.05
C LYS A 71 3.69 11.45 -5.17
N ASP A 72 4.97 11.14 -4.98
CA ASP A 72 5.73 10.46 -6.01
C ASP A 72 5.24 9.05 -6.28
N LEU A 73 4.49 8.47 -5.36
CA LEU A 73 3.92 7.13 -5.55
C LEU A 73 2.57 7.16 -6.23
N ALA A 74 2.01 8.34 -6.48
CA ALA A 74 0.76 8.45 -7.21
C ALA A 74 1.00 8.15 -8.71
N PRO A 75 -0.04 7.68 -9.41
CA PRO A 75 0.08 7.54 -10.86
C PRO A 75 0.37 8.89 -11.50
N SER A 76 1.05 8.87 -12.63
CA SER A 76 1.32 10.10 -13.37
C SER A 76 0.00 10.77 -13.77
N SER A 77 0.04 12.07 -13.99
CA SER A 77 -1.15 12.80 -14.43
C SER A 77 -1.70 12.27 -15.74
N PRO A 78 -0.87 11.97 -16.76
CA PRO A 78 -1.41 11.36 -17.97
C PRO A 78 -2.10 10.03 -17.73
N LEU A 79 -1.52 9.18 -16.87
CA LEU A 79 -2.13 7.87 -16.59
C LEU A 79 -3.45 8.05 -15.84
N ARG A 80 -3.48 8.95 -14.87
CA ARG A 80 -4.69 9.23 -14.10
C ARG A 80 -5.80 9.72 -15.02
N ARG A 81 -5.49 10.64 -15.93
CA ARG A 81 -6.48 11.16 -16.88
C ARG A 81 -6.97 10.07 -17.83
N TRP A 82 -6.05 9.21 -18.29
CA TRP A 82 -6.45 8.11 -19.17
C TRP A 82 -7.40 7.16 -18.47
N PHE A 83 -7.09 6.81 -17.22
CA PHE A 83 -7.93 5.88 -16.45
C PHE A 83 -9.34 6.47 -16.24
N ASN A 84 -9.40 7.73 -15.84
CA ASN A 84 -10.65 8.48 -15.68
C ASN A 84 -11.73 7.72 -14.92
N HIS A 85 -11.33 7.01 -13.85
CA HIS A 85 -12.25 6.24 -12.99
C HIS A 85 -13.11 5.24 -13.76
N ASP A 86 -12.62 4.73 -14.86
CA ASP A 86 -13.35 3.79 -15.71
C ASP A 86 -12.97 2.35 -15.36
N PRO A 87 -13.86 1.58 -14.69
CA PRO A 87 -13.51 0.21 -14.30
C PRO A 87 -13.14 -0.69 -15.47
N ALA A 88 -13.63 -0.39 -16.67
CA ALA A 88 -13.26 -1.17 -17.85
C ALA A 88 -11.78 -1.05 -18.18
N ARG A 89 -11.12 0.02 -17.73
CA ARG A 89 -9.69 0.24 -17.95
C ARG A 89 -8.83 -0.23 -16.77
N TRP A 90 -9.43 -0.87 -15.79
CA TRP A 90 -8.74 -1.19 -14.55
C TRP A 90 -7.51 -2.09 -14.74
N ALA A 91 -7.66 -3.17 -15.52
CA ALA A 91 -6.55 -4.10 -15.70
C ALA A 91 -5.36 -3.43 -16.37
N GLU A 92 -5.62 -2.63 -17.40
CA GLU A 92 -4.54 -1.92 -18.11
C GLU A 92 -3.96 -0.80 -17.23
N PHE A 93 -4.81 -0.13 -16.47
CA PHE A 93 -4.34 0.89 -15.53
C PHE A 93 -3.32 0.27 -14.56
N ARG A 94 -3.65 -0.88 -13.99
CA ARG A 94 -2.74 -1.53 -13.04
C ARG A 94 -1.39 -1.87 -13.69
N ARG A 95 -1.43 -2.36 -14.92
CA ARG A 95 -0.19 -2.68 -15.64
C ARG A 95 0.67 -1.45 -15.87
N ARG A 96 0.05 -0.37 -16.30
CA ARG A 96 0.79 0.88 -16.57
C ARG A 96 1.32 1.48 -15.29
N TYR A 97 0.51 1.47 -14.24
CA TYR A 97 0.94 2.01 -12.96
C TYR A 97 2.10 1.19 -12.38
N ALA A 98 2.04 -0.13 -12.52
CA ALA A 98 3.13 -0.98 -12.05
C ALA A 98 4.45 -0.61 -12.75
N ARG A 99 4.40 -0.33 -14.04
CA ARG A 99 5.60 0.09 -14.77
C ARG A 99 6.12 1.44 -14.26
N GLU A 100 5.22 2.36 -13.93
CA GLU A 100 5.66 3.61 -13.32
C GLU A 100 6.31 3.39 -11.97
N LEU A 101 5.74 2.49 -11.18
CA LEU A 101 6.29 2.19 -9.86
C LEU A 101 7.63 1.47 -9.94
N ASP A 102 7.85 0.68 -10.98
CA ASP A 102 9.13 0.01 -11.18
C ASP A 102 10.29 1.00 -11.26
N ALA A 103 10.01 2.24 -11.69
CA ALA A 103 11.04 3.27 -11.80
C ALA A 103 11.23 4.05 -10.50
N LYS A 104 10.52 3.69 -9.44
CA LYS A 104 10.54 4.46 -8.18
C LYS A 104 11.06 3.63 -7.02
N ASP A 105 12.19 2.98 -7.23
CA ASP A 105 12.75 2.02 -6.29
C ASP A 105 12.92 2.58 -4.89
N ARG A 106 13.40 3.82 -4.77
CA ARG A 106 13.65 4.41 -3.45
C ARG A 106 12.35 4.64 -2.69
N ALA A 107 11.35 5.19 -3.36
CA ALA A 107 10.07 5.45 -2.71
C ALA A 107 9.39 4.15 -2.31
N ILE A 108 9.45 3.15 -3.18
CA ILE A 108 8.89 1.83 -2.88
C ILE A 108 9.63 1.19 -1.70
N ALA A 109 10.96 1.27 -1.68
CA ALA A 109 11.74 0.71 -0.59
C ALA A 109 11.39 1.39 0.74
N ALA A 110 11.22 2.71 0.73
CA ALA A 110 10.85 3.44 1.93
C ALA A 110 9.48 3.00 2.44
N LEU A 111 8.54 2.81 1.54
CA LEU A 111 7.20 2.35 1.92
C LEU A 111 7.25 0.93 2.47
N ARG A 112 7.98 0.03 1.82
CA ARG A 112 8.14 -1.33 2.34
C ARG A 112 8.77 -1.33 3.73
N GLY A 113 9.74 -0.46 3.95
CA GLY A 113 10.36 -0.33 5.26
C GLY A 113 9.38 0.10 6.32
N ALA A 114 8.50 1.05 5.98
CA ALA A 114 7.48 1.49 6.92
C ALA A 114 6.54 0.35 7.28
N VAL A 115 6.13 -0.45 6.29
CA VAL A 115 5.22 -1.58 6.52
C VAL A 115 5.88 -2.63 7.42
N ARG A 116 7.18 -2.86 7.24
CA ARG A 116 7.88 -3.82 8.09
C ARG A 116 7.96 -3.37 9.54
N ARG A 117 7.98 -2.07 9.77
CA ARG A 117 8.07 -1.53 11.13
C ARG A 117 6.74 -1.53 11.86
N GLY A 118 5.64 -1.66 11.16
CA GLY A 118 4.34 -1.68 11.81
C GLY A 118 3.22 -1.46 10.80
N ARG A 119 2.04 -1.23 11.33
CA ARG A 119 0.87 -1.06 10.48
C ARG A 119 0.92 0.24 9.70
N VAL A 120 0.55 0.15 8.42
CA VAL A 120 0.44 1.29 7.53
C VAL A 120 -0.93 1.25 6.87
N THR A 121 -1.56 2.40 6.78
CA THR A 121 -2.82 2.54 6.05
C THR A 121 -2.59 3.50 4.89
N LEU A 122 -2.80 2.99 3.68
CA LEU A 122 -2.73 3.81 2.47
C LEU A 122 -4.04 4.54 2.31
N LEU A 123 -3.97 5.85 2.09
CA LEU A 123 -5.17 6.68 1.96
C LEU A 123 -5.34 7.14 0.52
N PHE A 124 -6.57 7.15 0.07
CA PHE A 124 -6.95 7.62 -1.26
C PHE A 124 -8.24 8.43 -1.17
N SER A 125 -8.51 9.26 -2.18
CA SER A 125 -9.70 10.11 -2.15
C SER A 125 -10.81 9.66 -3.11
N ALA A 126 -10.52 8.79 -4.07
CA ALA A 126 -11.52 8.34 -5.03
C ALA A 126 -12.73 7.75 -4.34
N SER A 127 -13.90 7.81 -5.00
CA SER A 127 -15.13 7.25 -4.42
C SER A 127 -15.25 5.74 -4.63
N ASP A 128 -14.58 5.20 -5.64
CA ASP A 128 -14.64 3.76 -5.93
C ASP A 128 -13.66 3.03 -5.00
N PRO A 129 -14.14 2.19 -4.08
CA PRO A 129 -13.24 1.53 -3.12
C PRO A 129 -12.45 0.38 -3.72
N GLU A 130 -12.79 -0.07 -4.92
CA GLU A 130 -12.13 -1.23 -5.53
C GLU A 130 -11.21 -0.90 -6.67
N HIS A 131 -11.41 0.25 -7.33
CA HIS A 131 -10.64 0.61 -8.51
C HIS A 131 -9.99 1.96 -8.31
N ASN A 132 -8.94 1.97 -7.50
CA ASN A 132 -8.22 3.20 -7.21
C ASN A 132 -6.73 2.92 -7.08
N ASN A 133 -5.95 3.98 -7.04
CA ASN A 133 -4.49 3.87 -7.01
C ASN A 133 -3.99 3.16 -5.74
N ALA A 134 -4.63 3.35 -4.61
CA ALA A 134 -4.18 2.68 -3.39
C ALA A 134 -4.34 1.17 -3.48
N VAL A 135 -5.45 0.71 -4.06
CA VAL A 135 -5.66 -0.72 -4.29
C VAL A 135 -4.60 -1.28 -5.24
N ALA A 136 -4.30 -0.55 -6.32
CA ALA A 136 -3.27 -0.99 -7.27
C ALA A 136 -1.88 -1.01 -6.62
N LEU A 137 -1.57 -0.01 -5.80
CA LEU A 137 -0.30 0.05 -5.10
C LEU A 137 -0.17 -1.08 -4.09
N HIS A 138 -1.23 -1.37 -3.36
CA HIS A 138 -1.24 -2.48 -2.42
C HIS A 138 -0.93 -3.79 -3.13
N ALA A 139 -1.59 -4.04 -4.25
CA ALA A 139 -1.35 -5.26 -5.02
C ALA A 139 0.08 -5.32 -5.55
N TYR A 140 0.60 -4.19 -6.00
CA TYR A 140 1.98 -4.12 -6.49
C TYR A 140 2.96 -4.52 -5.37
N LEU A 141 2.79 -3.94 -4.20
CA LEU A 141 3.68 -4.22 -3.08
C LEU A 141 3.62 -5.67 -2.66
N ALA A 142 2.44 -6.26 -2.65
CA ALA A 142 2.27 -7.65 -2.25
C ALA A 142 2.95 -8.60 -3.21
N ARG A 143 2.89 -8.32 -4.52
CA ARG A 143 3.46 -9.22 -5.52
C ARG A 143 4.98 -9.12 -5.65
N ARG A 144 5.54 -7.94 -5.39
CA ARG A 144 6.95 -7.70 -5.65
C ARG A 144 7.82 -7.65 -4.41
N ARG A 145 7.28 -8.09 -3.31
CA ARG A 145 7.97 -7.94 -2.05
C ARG A 145 9.21 -8.81 -1.91
N THR A 146 9.32 -9.85 -2.71
CA THR A 146 10.43 -10.79 -2.58
C THR A 146 11.71 -10.34 -3.28
N VAL A 147 11.64 -9.32 -4.06
CA VAL A 147 12.79 -8.88 -4.85
C VAL A 147 13.75 -7.97 -4.08
#